data_7b68ec616eed77a772d6bf18fcbacfbe
#
_entry.id   7b68ec616eed77a772d6bf18fcbacfbe
#
_cell.length_a   1.000
_cell.length_b   1.000
_cell.length_c   1.000
_cell.angle_alpha   90.00
_cell.angle_beta   90.00
_cell.angle_gamma   90.00
#
_symmetry.space_group_name_H-M   'P 1'
#
loop_
_entity.id
_entity.type
_entity.pdbx_description
1 polymer ?
#
loop_
_entity_poly.entity_id
_entity_poly.type
_entity_poly.pdbx_seq_one_letter_code
_entity_poly.pdbx_strand_id
1 'polypeptide(L)'
;AMAATGLCVASGLAAGIDGAAHQAALEAGGATVAVLGTGPDVAYPVRHRPLLERIAAEGAVASEHLPGTGPLRQHFPSRNRILAGLSLGVLVVEAAERSGALVTARLAAEAGREVFALPGSIHNPMARGCHRLLREGAALVESPAEVLEALAPLAADLARTLRGSLGPVAARVAHGPPTHAPPPDGDH
;
A
#
# COMPACT_ATOMS: atom_id res chain seq x y z
N ALA A 1 2.61 3.33 13.46
CA ALA A 1 2.15 4.72 13.65
C ALA A 1 1.11 5.09 12.59
N MET A 2 1.46 5.30 11.30
CA MET A 2 0.50 5.75 10.25
C MET A 2 -0.75 4.86 10.13
N ALA A 3 -0.61 3.54 10.12
CA ALA A 3 -1.77 2.64 10.05
C ALA A 3 -2.71 2.78 11.27
N ALA A 4 -2.17 3.03 12.47
CA ALA A 4 -2.97 3.25 13.68
C ALA A 4 -3.81 4.54 13.67
N THR A 5 -3.54 5.48 12.76
CA THR A 5 -4.31 6.72 12.58
C THR A 5 -5.38 6.63 11.49
N GLY A 6 -5.57 5.44 10.91
CA GLY A 6 -6.58 5.17 9.88
C GLY A 6 -6.09 5.31 8.44
N LEU A 7 -4.80 5.61 8.20
CA LEU A 7 -4.23 5.52 6.85
C LEU A 7 -4.02 4.07 6.46
N CYS A 8 -4.42 3.73 5.24
CA CYS A 8 -4.12 2.43 4.65
C CYS A 8 -2.69 2.42 4.11
N VAL A 9 -1.91 1.40 4.47
CA VAL A 9 -0.56 1.18 3.94
C VAL A 9 -0.63 0.34 2.68
N ALA A 10 -0.26 0.91 1.54
CA ALA A 10 -0.19 0.18 0.27
C ALA A 10 1.28 -0.05 -0.11
N SER A 11 1.64 -1.28 -0.48
CA SER A 11 2.98 -1.61 -0.95
C SER A 11 3.00 -2.84 -1.87
N GLY A 12 4.16 -3.19 -2.39
CA GLY A 12 4.34 -4.21 -3.42
C GLY A 12 4.70 -5.61 -2.93
N LEU A 13 4.72 -5.84 -1.64
CA LEU A 13 5.11 -7.09 -1.01
C LEU A 13 6.57 -7.54 -1.33
N ALA A 14 7.43 -6.63 -1.79
CA ALA A 14 8.84 -6.94 -2.03
C ALA A 14 9.58 -7.27 -0.73
N ALA A 15 10.78 -7.84 -0.87
CA ALA A 15 11.65 -8.06 0.29
C ALA A 15 12.10 -6.74 0.92
N GLY A 16 12.22 -6.71 2.24
CA GLY A 16 12.67 -5.54 3.00
C GLY A 16 11.52 -4.63 3.42
N ILE A 17 11.55 -3.37 3.05
CA ILE A 17 10.66 -2.31 3.53
C ILE A 17 9.17 -2.64 3.26
N ASP A 18 8.85 -3.18 2.08
CA ASP A 18 7.46 -3.52 1.74
C ASP A 18 6.88 -4.54 2.73
N GLY A 19 7.59 -5.65 2.94
CA GLY A 19 7.16 -6.67 3.90
C GLY A 19 7.05 -6.13 5.33
N ALA A 20 8.02 -5.34 5.77
CA ALA A 20 8.01 -4.72 7.09
C ALA A 20 6.84 -3.73 7.26
N ALA A 21 6.53 -2.96 6.21
CA ALA A 21 5.41 -2.01 6.22
C ALA A 21 4.05 -2.70 6.35
N HIS A 22 3.83 -3.78 5.59
CA HIS A 22 2.61 -4.59 5.70
C HIS A 22 2.48 -5.23 7.08
N GLN A 23 3.54 -5.86 7.56
CA GLN A 23 3.54 -6.51 8.87
C GLN A 23 3.23 -5.52 9.99
N ALA A 24 3.91 -4.37 10.02
CA ALA A 24 3.68 -3.33 11.01
C ALA A 24 2.27 -2.72 10.92
N ALA A 25 1.66 -2.66 9.74
CA ALA A 25 0.29 -2.21 9.58
C ALA A 25 -0.70 -3.20 10.21
N LEU A 26 -0.55 -4.50 9.93
CA LEU A 26 -1.37 -5.57 10.50
C LEU A 26 -1.21 -5.66 12.04
N GLU A 27 0.02 -5.59 12.54
CA GLU A 27 0.30 -5.59 13.98
C GLU A 27 -0.32 -4.40 14.72
N ALA A 28 -0.47 -3.27 14.03
CA ALA A 28 -1.14 -2.09 14.57
C ALA A 28 -2.68 -2.12 14.42
N GLY A 29 -3.26 -3.21 13.90
CA GLY A 29 -4.68 -3.31 13.60
C GLY A 29 -5.15 -2.36 12.50
N GLY A 30 -4.24 -1.88 11.65
CA GLY A 30 -4.53 -0.94 10.58
C GLY A 30 -4.70 -1.63 9.22
N ALA A 31 -5.34 -0.93 8.29
CA ALA A 31 -5.56 -1.43 6.94
C ALA A 31 -4.26 -1.49 6.12
N THR A 32 -4.12 -2.55 5.32
CA THR A 32 -3.03 -2.65 4.34
C THR A 32 -3.49 -3.29 3.04
N VAL A 33 -2.89 -2.86 1.92
CA VAL A 33 -3.17 -3.37 0.57
C VAL A 33 -1.86 -3.78 -0.09
N ALA A 34 -1.75 -5.06 -0.44
CA ALA A 34 -0.65 -5.54 -1.28
C ALA A 34 -1.06 -5.47 -2.76
N VAL A 35 -0.33 -4.67 -3.54
CA VAL A 35 -0.48 -4.67 -5.00
C VAL A 35 0.63 -5.54 -5.58
N LEU A 36 0.29 -6.58 -6.33
CA LEU A 36 1.24 -7.60 -6.75
C LEU A 36 1.66 -7.43 -8.23
N GLY A 37 2.89 -7.79 -8.54
CA GLY A 37 3.37 -7.98 -9.92
C GLY A 37 3.26 -9.45 -10.39
N THR A 38 2.55 -10.28 -9.63
CA THR A 38 2.23 -11.70 -9.88
C THR A 38 0.72 -11.87 -9.81
N GLY A 39 0.20 -13.06 -10.09
CA GLY A 39 -1.19 -13.40 -9.76
C GLY A 39 -1.49 -13.19 -8.26
N PRO A 40 -2.76 -12.94 -7.89
CA PRO A 40 -3.13 -12.61 -6.50
C PRO A 40 -2.86 -13.74 -5.51
N ASP A 41 -2.70 -14.95 -5.99
CA ASP A 41 -2.42 -16.20 -5.27
C ASP A 41 -0.93 -16.57 -5.22
N VAL A 42 -0.07 -15.81 -5.92
CA VAL A 42 1.36 -16.10 -6.06
C VAL A 42 2.21 -15.13 -5.25
N ALA A 43 2.73 -15.59 -4.12
CA ALA A 43 3.64 -14.79 -3.29
C ALA A 43 5.02 -14.65 -3.94
N TYR A 44 5.51 -13.42 -4.07
CA TYR A 44 6.89 -13.14 -4.46
C TYR A 44 7.47 -12.00 -3.61
N PRO A 45 8.56 -12.25 -2.88
CA PRO A 45 9.29 -13.52 -2.74
C PRO A 45 8.46 -14.62 -2.04
N VAL A 46 8.75 -15.88 -2.33
CA VAL A 46 8.00 -17.05 -1.81
C VAL A 46 7.91 -17.06 -0.27
N ARG A 47 8.96 -16.58 0.41
CA ARG A 47 8.98 -16.47 1.88
C ARG A 47 7.91 -15.53 2.45
N HIS A 48 7.33 -14.64 1.64
CA HIS A 48 6.24 -13.75 2.04
C HIS A 48 4.85 -14.39 1.89
N ARG A 49 4.75 -15.69 1.57
CA ARG A 49 3.47 -16.40 1.48
C ARG A 49 2.63 -16.25 2.76
N PRO A 50 3.16 -16.49 3.98
CA PRO A 50 2.36 -16.31 5.20
C PRO A 50 1.89 -14.86 5.38
N LEU A 51 2.70 -13.89 4.99
CA LEU A 51 2.33 -12.47 5.04
C LEU A 51 1.25 -12.14 4.00
N LEU A 52 1.34 -12.69 2.79
CA LEU A 52 0.30 -12.53 1.76
C LEU A 52 -1.04 -13.10 2.23
N GLU A 53 -1.04 -14.28 2.84
CA GLU A 53 -2.24 -14.93 3.39
C GLU A 53 -2.87 -14.07 4.51
N ARG A 54 -2.05 -13.49 5.39
CA ARG A 54 -2.53 -12.55 6.41
C ARG A 54 -3.12 -11.28 5.80
N ILE A 55 -2.46 -10.69 4.81
CA ILE A 55 -2.96 -9.49 4.12
C ILE A 55 -4.29 -9.81 3.42
N ALA A 56 -4.44 -10.99 2.81
CA ALA A 56 -5.69 -11.41 2.18
C ALA A 56 -6.84 -11.57 3.18
N ALA A 57 -6.54 -11.98 4.42
CA ALA A 57 -7.53 -12.19 5.48
C ALA A 57 -7.90 -10.89 6.21
N GLU A 58 -6.95 -10.00 6.47
CA GLU A 58 -7.07 -8.84 7.34
C GLU A 58 -7.06 -7.49 6.59
N GLY A 59 -6.72 -7.50 5.29
CA GLY A 59 -6.60 -6.32 4.43
C GLY A 59 -7.11 -6.59 3.02
N ALA A 60 -6.30 -6.25 2.00
CA ALA A 60 -6.65 -6.53 0.61
C ALA A 60 -5.42 -6.88 -0.24
N VAL A 61 -5.65 -7.74 -1.24
CA VAL A 61 -4.66 -8.07 -2.28
C VAL A 61 -5.23 -7.67 -3.64
N ALA A 62 -4.44 -6.96 -4.42
CA ALA A 62 -4.80 -6.52 -5.76
C ALA A 62 -3.72 -6.93 -6.77
N SER A 63 -4.16 -7.34 -7.96
CA SER A 63 -3.27 -7.65 -9.08
C SER A 63 -3.98 -7.39 -10.41
N GLU A 64 -3.22 -7.01 -11.44
CA GLU A 64 -3.69 -6.96 -12.83
C GLU A 64 -3.46 -8.29 -13.56
N HIS A 65 -2.86 -9.28 -12.90
CA HIS A 65 -2.54 -10.57 -13.48
C HIS A 65 -3.53 -11.65 -13.02
N LEU A 66 -3.78 -12.61 -13.89
CA LEU A 66 -4.63 -13.76 -13.57
C LEU A 66 -4.01 -14.63 -12.47
N PRO A 67 -4.84 -15.35 -11.68
CA PRO A 67 -4.35 -16.35 -10.75
C PRO A 67 -3.36 -17.32 -11.40
N GLY A 68 -2.34 -17.73 -10.66
CA GLY A 68 -1.27 -18.60 -11.15
C GLY A 68 -0.17 -17.89 -11.95
N THR A 69 -0.30 -16.59 -12.26
CA THR A 69 0.74 -15.86 -13.00
C THR A 69 1.99 -15.69 -12.15
N GLY A 70 3.10 -16.26 -12.62
CA GLY A 70 4.42 -16.18 -11.97
C GLY A 70 5.08 -14.80 -12.08
N PRO A 71 6.20 -14.58 -11.36
CA PRO A 71 6.94 -13.32 -11.40
C PRO A 71 7.66 -13.13 -12.74
N LEU A 72 7.38 -12.02 -13.40
CA LEU A 72 8.12 -11.53 -14.57
C LEU A 72 8.71 -10.15 -14.27
N ARG A 73 9.97 -9.91 -14.65
CA ARG A 73 10.69 -8.68 -14.31
C ARG A 73 9.94 -7.40 -14.71
N GLN A 74 9.27 -7.41 -15.85
CA GLN A 74 8.50 -6.28 -16.38
C GLN A 74 7.21 -5.98 -15.59
N HIS A 75 6.66 -6.96 -14.87
CA HIS A 75 5.43 -6.77 -14.10
C HIS A 75 5.63 -5.86 -12.88
N PHE A 76 6.83 -5.84 -12.29
CA PHE A 76 7.09 -5.05 -11.09
C PHE A 76 7.11 -3.53 -11.37
N PRO A 77 7.80 -3.03 -12.41
CA PRO A 77 7.70 -1.61 -12.76
C PRO A 77 6.32 -1.20 -13.24
N SER A 78 5.62 -2.03 -14.03
CA SER A 78 4.28 -1.71 -14.53
C SER A 78 3.25 -1.61 -13.41
N ARG A 79 3.32 -2.49 -12.40
CA ARG A 79 2.49 -2.47 -11.22
C ARG A 79 2.64 -1.18 -10.39
N ASN A 80 3.85 -0.57 -10.36
CA ASN A 80 4.12 0.60 -9.53
C ASN A 80 3.21 1.80 -9.84
N ARG A 81 2.68 1.92 -11.06
CA ARG A 81 1.68 2.95 -11.42
C ARG A 81 0.39 2.83 -10.61
N ILE A 82 0.02 1.59 -10.24
CA ILE A 82 -1.18 1.35 -9.43
C ILE A 82 -0.93 1.83 -8.00
N LEU A 83 0.23 1.51 -7.43
CA LEU A 83 0.62 2.00 -6.10
C LEU A 83 0.61 3.54 -6.08
N ALA A 84 1.24 4.18 -7.05
CA ALA A 84 1.28 5.62 -7.17
C ALA A 84 -0.13 6.23 -7.31
N GLY A 85 -0.97 5.66 -8.17
CA GLY A 85 -2.32 6.16 -8.44
C GLY A 85 -3.30 6.00 -7.28
N LEU A 86 -3.20 4.90 -6.52
CA LEU A 86 -4.06 4.62 -5.37
C LEU A 86 -3.66 5.41 -4.11
N SER A 87 -2.43 5.89 -4.03
CA SER A 87 -1.90 6.52 -2.83
C SER A 87 -2.23 8.01 -2.76
N LEU A 88 -2.38 8.53 -1.55
CA LEU A 88 -2.40 9.98 -1.28
C LEU A 88 -0.99 10.57 -1.40
N GLY A 89 0.01 9.78 -1.03
CA GLY A 89 1.42 10.12 -1.13
C GLY A 89 2.29 8.87 -1.06
N VAL A 90 3.53 9.00 -1.50
CA VAL A 90 4.53 7.92 -1.51
C VAL A 90 5.69 8.29 -0.60
N LEU A 91 5.95 7.45 0.40
CA LEU A 91 7.10 7.57 1.29
C LEU A 91 8.21 6.62 0.84
N VAL A 92 9.36 7.17 0.48
CA VAL A 92 10.58 6.42 0.19
C VAL A 92 11.48 6.43 1.42
N VAL A 93 11.54 5.28 2.08
CA VAL A 93 12.34 5.10 3.32
C VAL A 93 13.83 4.92 2.98
N GLU A 94 14.10 4.14 1.93
CA GLU A 94 15.46 3.85 1.48
C GLU A 94 15.44 3.48 -0.01
N ALA A 95 16.37 4.04 -0.77
CA ALA A 95 16.53 3.75 -2.19
C ALA A 95 17.97 3.96 -2.67
N ALA A 96 18.53 2.97 -3.34
CA ALA A 96 19.74 3.17 -4.14
C ALA A 96 19.41 3.97 -5.41
N GLU A 97 20.42 4.49 -6.12
CA GLU A 97 20.26 5.34 -7.33
C GLU A 97 19.41 4.71 -8.45
N ARG A 98 19.37 3.38 -8.52
CA ARG A 98 18.61 2.62 -9.53
C ARG A 98 17.48 1.79 -8.93
N SER A 99 16.98 2.19 -7.76
CA SER A 99 15.89 1.49 -7.08
C SER A 99 14.56 1.64 -7.83
N GLY A 100 13.75 0.58 -7.85
CA GLY A 100 12.37 0.61 -8.34
C GLY A 100 11.48 1.59 -7.56
N ALA A 101 11.81 1.90 -6.30
CA ALA A 101 11.10 2.90 -5.51
C ALA A 101 11.14 4.31 -6.14
N LEU A 102 12.23 4.66 -6.85
CA LEU A 102 12.32 5.92 -7.57
C LEU A 102 11.34 6.00 -8.75
N VAL A 103 11.05 4.86 -9.37
CA VAL A 103 10.01 4.77 -10.43
C VAL A 103 8.64 5.07 -9.83
N THR A 104 8.32 4.48 -8.68
CA THR A 104 7.06 4.73 -7.97
C THR A 104 6.94 6.19 -7.55
N ALA A 105 7.99 6.76 -6.98
CA ALA A 105 8.04 8.16 -6.57
C ALA A 105 7.81 9.12 -7.76
N ARG A 106 8.46 8.87 -8.89
CA ARG A 106 8.24 9.67 -10.11
C ARG A 106 6.80 9.57 -10.61
N LEU A 107 6.24 8.35 -10.69
CA LEU A 107 4.85 8.15 -11.12
C LEU A 107 3.86 8.81 -10.16
N ALA A 108 4.17 8.86 -8.87
CA ALA A 108 3.36 9.57 -7.89
C ALA A 108 3.39 11.09 -8.13
N ALA A 109 4.56 11.68 -8.34
CA ALA A 109 4.71 13.08 -8.66
C ALA A 109 3.99 13.46 -9.97
N GLU A 110 4.14 12.64 -11.02
CA GLU A 110 3.42 12.79 -12.29
C GLU A 110 1.89 12.73 -12.12
N ALA A 111 1.40 11.97 -11.13
CA ALA A 111 -0.02 11.89 -10.77
C ALA A 111 -0.47 12.96 -9.76
N GLY A 112 0.37 13.95 -9.46
CA GLY A 112 0.07 15.01 -8.49
C GLY A 112 -0.04 14.53 -7.05
N ARG A 113 0.65 13.45 -6.69
CA ARG A 113 0.70 12.91 -5.33
C ARG A 113 1.91 13.44 -4.58
N GLU A 114 1.78 13.58 -3.27
CA GLU A 114 2.91 13.95 -2.42
C GLU A 114 4.01 12.88 -2.44
N VAL A 115 5.26 13.31 -2.50
CA VAL A 115 6.41 12.42 -2.41
C VAL A 115 7.25 12.81 -1.20
N PHE A 116 7.48 11.84 -0.33
CA PHE A 116 8.27 11.99 0.88
C PHE A 116 9.52 11.12 0.80
N ALA A 117 10.62 11.60 1.34
CA ALA A 117 11.85 10.82 1.45
C ALA A 117 12.49 10.98 2.82
N LEU A 118 12.90 9.86 3.43
CA LEU A 118 13.72 9.91 4.62
C LEU A 118 15.15 10.29 4.25
N PRO A 119 15.78 11.20 5.01
CA PRO A 119 17.21 11.46 4.88
C PRO A 119 18.01 10.26 5.38
N GLY A 120 19.25 10.18 4.92
CA GLY A 120 20.19 9.14 5.38
C GLY A 120 21.62 9.62 5.30
N SER A 121 22.56 8.80 5.77
CA SER A 121 23.97 9.12 5.68
C SER A 121 24.41 9.26 4.23
N ILE A 122 25.18 10.29 3.91
CA ILE A 122 25.80 10.51 2.58
C ILE A 122 26.78 9.38 2.19
N HIS A 123 27.23 8.60 3.16
CA HIS A 123 28.09 7.44 2.96
C HIS A 123 27.29 6.15 2.72
N ASN A 124 25.98 6.14 2.96
CA ASN A 124 25.12 5.00 2.68
C ASN A 124 24.67 5.01 1.22
N PRO A 125 25.09 4.03 0.39
CA PRO A 125 24.64 3.94 -1.00
C PRO A 125 23.13 3.79 -1.15
N MET A 126 22.45 3.21 -0.13
CA MET A 126 21.00 3.03 -0.12
C MET A 126 20.24 4.33 0.19
N ALA A 127 20.88 5.39 0.67
CA ALA A 127 20.27 6.70 0.87
C ALA A 127 20.36 7.62 -0.37
N ARG A 128 21.17 7.28 -1.36
CA ARG A 128 21.42 8.14 -2.53
C ARG A 128 20.18 8.47 -3.33
N GLY A 129 19.27 7.50 -3.47
CA GLY A 129 17.98 7.70 -4.13
C GLY A 129 17.09 8.67 -3.36
N CYS A 130 17.02 8.55 -2.03
CA CYS A 130 16.29 9.51 -1.20
C CYS A 130 16.89 10.92 -1.33
N HIS A 131 18.22 11.06 -1.30
CA HIS A 131 18.89 12.37 -1.51
C HIS A 131 18.60 12.95 -2.89
N ARG A 132 18.48 12.10 -3.91
CA ARG A 132 18.06 12.54 -5.25
C ARG A 132 16.63 13.07 -5.23
N LEU A 133 15.68 12.33 -4.66
CA LEU A 133 14.29 12.76 -4.54
C LEU A 133 14.15 14.08 -3.79
N LEU A 134 14.89 14.24 -2.68
CA LEU A 134 14.91 15.52 -1.92
C LEU A 134 15.38 16.70 -2.77
N ARG A 135 16.42 16.51 -3.60
CA ARG A 135 16.89 17.56 -4.54
C ARG A 135 15.89 17.82 -5.67
N GLU A 136 15.07 16.84 -6.03
CA GLU A 136 14.02 16.96 -7.05
C GLU A 136 12.70 17.51 -6.48
N GLY A 137 12.65 17.84 -5.17
CA GLY A 137 11.51 18.51 -4.53
C GLY A 137 10.63 17.61 -3.68
N ALA A 138 11.02 16.37 -3.44
CA ALA A 138 10.32 15.54 -2.44
C ALA A 138 10.44 16.17 -1.03
N ALA A 139 9.40 16.06 -0.23
CA ALA A 139 9.43 16.55 1.14
C ALA A 139 10.35 15.67 2.00
N LEU A 140 11.29 16.31 2.71
CA LEU A 140 12.07 15.64 3.73
C LEU A 140 11.17 15.35 4.93
N VAL A 141 11.17 14.11 5.41
CA VAL A 141 10.47 13.72 6.62
C VAL A 141 11.38 12.85 7.50
N GLU A 142 11.29 13.05 8.80
CA GLU A 142 12.06 12.30 9.80
C GLU A 142 11.14 11.47 10.70
N SER A 143 9.84 11.74 10.66
CA SER A 143 8.84 11.09 11.48
C SER A 143 7.55 10.78 10.73
N PRO A 144 6.78 9.76 11.19
CA PRO A 144 5.45 9.50 10.66
C PRO A 144 4.47 10.66 10.86
N ALA A 145 4.67 11.49 11.89
CA ALA A 145 3.80 12.61 12.18
C ALA A 145 3.83 13.66 11.07
N GLU A 146 4.98 13.95 10.51
CA GLU A 146 5.15 14.90 9.41
C GLU A 146 4.41 14.44 8.14
N VAL A 147 4.45 13.13 7.84
CA VAL A 147 3.68 12.56 6.73
C VAL A 147 2.19 12.70 6.96
N LEU A 148 1.73 12.43 8.19
CA LEU A 148 0.32 12.55 8.57
C LEU A 148 -0.17 13.99 8.46
N GLU A 149 0.60 14.95 8.95
CA GLU A 149 0.28 16.38 8.88
C GLU A 149 0.16 16.85 7.43
N ALA A 150 1.11 16.48 6.58
CA ALA A 150 1.09 16.83 5.15
C ALA A 150 -0.11 16.22 4.40
N LEU A 151 -0.50 14.98 4.72
CA LEU A 151 -1.59 14.29 4.05
C LEU A 151 -2.99 14.60 4.63
N ALA A 152 -3.09 15.15 5.84
CA ALA A 152 -4.36 15.35 6.52
C ALA A 152 -5.38 16.18 5.72
N PRO A 153 -5.03 17.31 5.09
CA PRO A 153 -5.97 18.08 4.28
C PRO A 153 -6.54 17.30 3.11
N LEU A 154 -5.68 16.59 2.39
CA LEU A 154 -6.06 15.78 1.22
C LEU A 154 -6.93 14.59 1.62
N ALA A 155 -6.59 13.92 2.73
CA ALA A 155 -7.39 12.81 3.27
C ALA A 155 -8.78 13.28 3.71
N ALA A 156 -8.88 14.45 4.35
CA ALA A 156 -10.16 15.02 4.77
C ALA A 156 -11.05 15.40 3.57
N ASP A 157 -10.46 15.96 2.52
CA ASP A 157 -11.18 16.32 1.30
C ASP A 157 -11.70 15.09 0.56
N LEU A 158 -10.86 14.08 0.38
CA LEU A 158 -11.25 12.81 -0.22
C LEU A 158 -12.36 12.12 0.58
N ALA A 159 -12.25 12.11 1.92
CA ALA A 159 -13.27 11.53 2.78
C ALA A 159 -14.64 12.24 2.64
N ARG A 160 -14.65 13.57 2.48
CA ARG A 160 -15.89 14.33 2.20
C ARG A 160 -16.49 13.95 0.87
N THR A 161 -15.67 13.92 -0.17
CA THR A 161 -16.08 13.57 -1.54
C THR A 161 -16.68 12.17 -1.60
N LEU A 162 -16.01 11.18 -0.98
CA LEU A 162 -16.49 9.80 -0.93
C LEU A 162 -17.81 9.66 -0.17
N ARG A 163 -17.95 10.33 0.98
CA ARG A 163 -19.22 10.32 1.72
C ARG A 163 -20.37 10.89 0.90
N GLY A 164 -20.12 11.96 0.15
CA GLY A 164 -21.12 12.55 -0.77
C GLY A 164 -21.51 11.61 -1.92
N SER A 165 -20.53 10.88 -2.46
CA SER A 165 -20.75 9.98 -3.60
C SER A 165 -21.40 8.64 -3.21
N LEU A 166 -21.07 8.09 -2.03
CA LEU A 166 -21.56 6.78 -1.59
C LEU A 166 -22.97 6.84 -0.98
N GLY A 167 -23.47 8.01 -0.59
CA GLY A 167 -24.81 8.18 -0.03
C GLY A 167 -25.12 7.26 1.15
N PRO A 168 -26.40 7.14 1.58
CA PRO A 168 -26.77 6.30 2.73
C PRO A 168 -26.73 4.78 2.45
N VAL A 169 -26.41 4.33 1.24
CA VAL A 169 -26.37 2.90 0.87
C VAL A 169 -25.20 2.17 1.52
N ALA A 170 -24.06 2.82 1.69
CA ALA A 170 -22.88 2.21 2.31
C ALA A 170 -23.07 1.84 3.79
N ALA A 171 -23.95 2.52 4.49
CA ALA A 171 -24.28 2.23 5.90
C ALA A 171 -25.06 0.91 6.09
N ARG A 172 -25.69 0.38 5.04
CA ARG A 172 -26.49 -0.87 5.11
C ARG A 172 -25.65 -2.14 4.89
N VAL A 173 -24.51 -2.05 4.24
CA VAL A 173 -23.65 -3.22 3.95
C VAL A 173 -22.77 -3.60 5.14
N ALA A 174 -22.53 -2.68 6.06
CA ALA A 174 -21.66 -2.90 7.22
C ALA A 174 -22.31 -3.64 8.41
N HIS A 175 -23.62 -3.95 8.35
CA HIS A 175 -24.36 -4.55 9.47
C HIS A 175 -25.25 -5.71 9.03
N GLY A 176 -24.66 -6.80 8.57
CA GLY A 176 -25.35 -8.07 8.39
C GLY A 176 -24.36 -9.22 8.58
N PRO A 177 -24.41 -9.98 9.69
CA PRO A 177 -23.74 -11.27 9.72
C PRO A 177 -24.40 -12.19 8.70
N PRO A 178 -23.64 -13.07 8.02
CA PRO A 178 -24.25 -14.07 7.16
C PRO A 178 -25.07 -15.02 8.02
N THR A 179 -26.38 -14.91 7.93
CA THR A 179 -27.30 -15.92 8.47
C THR A 179 -27.16 -17.16 7.61
N HIS A 180 -26.33 -18.08 8.05
CA HIS A 180 -26.37 -19.46 7.58
C HIS A 180 -27.61 -20.11 8.20
N ALA A 181 -28.68 -20.23 7.42
CA ALA A 181 -29.81 -21.09 7.79
C ALA A 181 -29.33 -22.54 7.76
N PRO A 182 -29.62 -23.36 8.78
CA PRO A 182 -29.33 -24.78 8.72
C PRO A 182 -30.22 -25.44 7.65
N PRO A 183 -29.73 -26.51 6.98
CA PRO A 183 -30.55 -27.27 6.03
C PRO A 183 -31.75 -27.87 6.75
N PRO A 184 -32.90 -28.00 6.07
CA PRO A 184 -34.07 -28.63 6.66
C PRO A 184 -33.77 -30.10 6.92
N ASP A 185 -34.12 -30.57 8.14
CA ASP A 185 -34.09 -31.98 8.50
C ASP A 185 -35.00 -32.74 7.53
N GLY A 186 -34.39 -33.64 6.77
CA GLY A 186 -35.09 -34.59 5.92
C GLY A 186 -35.53 -35.79 6.76
N ASP A 187 -36.79 -35.86 7.05
CA ASP A 187 -37.44 -37.11 7.48
C ASP A 187 -37.37 -38.17 6.37
N HIS A 188 -37.11 -39.37 6.83
CA HIS A 188 -37.18 -40.74 6.28
C HIS A 188 -35.89 -41.38 5.87
#